data_d0a6b1327690d6cd0e9359faec4f038f
#
_entry.id   d0a6b1327690d6cd0e9359faec4f038f
#
_cell.length_a   1.000
_cell.length_b   1.000
_cell.length_c   1.000
_cell.angle_alpha   90.00
_cell.angle_beta   90.00
_cell.angle_gamma   90.00
#
_symmetry.space_group_name_H-M   'P 1'
#
loop_
_entity.id
_entity.type
_entity.pdbx_description
1 polymer ?
#
loop_
_entity_poly.entity_id
_entity_poly.type
_entity_poly.pdbx_seq_one_letter_code
_entity_poly.pdbx_strand_id
1 'polypeptide(L)'
;MTATTSASRTPLYLTFALMLFGFSSINAARISFSLIALELGASPSTVGLLVGAFYAFPVLLSWPVGRYSDRVGSRWMLLLGVGFGLGAMLIPYFVREIAALFVAAALMGITFTLYNVLLPNLVGLLSPPHERVRNFSNSSLVGGFSMVIGPLMTGFAIDFAPHGTAPLYLALPSVVVAALLLRWGATLPGGAARTSSAGAGSISSLADREMVRVLATSSLVQVGQDLYQFYIPIHGVAIGLSASAIGAVLATYAVASFVVRLIMPSLVARLGDERVLAYSFYCAGMGFILVPFFESAIALAVCSFLFGLGIGCGQPITTMLIFSRSPAGRSGETFGLRQTVNNALRVSAPPLFGLVATAFGLPPVFYLSAVMMGGGGWIARPRKSAVVR
;
A
#
# COMPACT_ATOMS: atom_id res chain seq x y z
N MET A 1 -27.91 34.09 -19.18
CA MET A 1 -27.31 34.02 -17.83
C MET A 1 -27.69 32.69 -17.23
N THR A 2 -26.89 31.65 -17.46
CA THR A 2 -27.07 30.32 -16.87
C THR A 2 -26.21 30.28 -15.61
N ALA A 3 -26.86 30.28 -14.45
CA ALA A 3 -26.21 30.12 -13.17
C ALA A 3 -25.52 28.73 -13.16
N THR A 4 -24.21 28.73 -13.29
CA THR A 4 -23.37 27.56 -12.98
C THR A 4 -23.48 27.33 -11.47
N THR A 5 -24.40 26.46 -11.06
CA THR A 5 -24.41 25.87 -9.72
C THR A 5 -23.04 25.28 -9.45
N SER A 6 -22.25 25.94 -8.61
CA SER A 6 -20.97 25.41 -8.15
C SER A 6 -21.27 24.08 -7.45
N ALA A 7 -21.02 22.97 -8.15
CA ALA A 7 -21.16 21.64 -7.56
C ALA A 7 -20.38 21.64 -6.23
N SER A 8 -21.08 21.33 -5.15
CA SER A 8 -20.49 21.33 -3.81
C SER A 8 -19.23 20.45 -3.81
N ARG A 9 -18.11 21.01 -3.39
CA ARG A 9 -16.83 20.26 -3.28
C ARG A 9 -16.79 19.34 -2.04
N THR A 10 -17.85 19.39 -1.22
CA THR A 10 -17.98 18.59 0.01
C THR A 10 -17.74 17.09 -0.22
N PRO A 11 -18.32 16.40 -1.25
CA PRO A 11 -18.09 14.98 -1.44
C PRO A 11 -16.63 14.64 -1.76
N LEU A 12 -15.91 15.51 -2.48
CA LEU A 12 -14.51 15.31 -2.82
C LEU A 12 -13.61 15.45 -1.56
N TYR A 13 -13.82 16.49 -0.75
CA TYR A 13 -13.08 16.66 0.51
C TYR A 13 -13.42 15.56 1.51
N LEU A 14 -14.68 15.12 1.57
CA LEU A 14 -15.08 13.94 2.33
C LEU A 14 -14.28 12.73 1.88
N THR A 15 -14.16 12.49 0.57
CA THR A 15 -13.38 11.36 0.04
C THR A 15 -11.91 11.44 0.46
N PHE A 16 -11.28 12.62 0.45
CA PHE A 16 -9.91 12.80 0.93
C PHE A 16 -9.78 12.53 2.44
N ALA A 17 -10.74 12.96 3.24
CA ALA A 17 -10.75 12.66 4.68
C ALA A 17 -10.91 11.16 4.94
N LEU A 18 -11.82 10.49 4.22
CA LEU A 18 -11.98 9.03 4.29
C LEU A 18 -10.70 8.29 3.88
N MET A 19 -9.98 8.78 2.85
CA MET A 19 -8.68 8.24 2.47
C MET A 19 -7.64 8.41 3.57
N LEU A 20 -7.53 9.62 4.15
CA LEU A 20 -6.56 9.93 5.19
C LEU A 20 -6.75 8.99 6.39
N PHE A 21 -7.92 9.03 7.01
CA PHE A 21 -8.19 8.26 8.22
C PHE A 21 -8.30 6.75 7.94
N GLY A 22 -8.93 6.36 6.85
CA GLY A 22 -9.08 4.97 6.47
C GLY A 22 -7.75 4.28 6.18
N PHE A 23 -6.88 4.87 5.36
CA PHE A 23 -5.56 4.30 5.09
C PHE A 23 -4.61 4.41 6.30
N SER A 24 -4.76 5.44 7.14
CA SER A 24 -4.00 5.49 8.41
C SER A 24 -4.37 4.33 9.33
N SER A 25 -5.66 4.00 9.46
CA SER A 25 -6.13 2.83 10.23
C SER A 25 -5.58 1.52 9.65
N ILE A 26 -5.60 1.35 8.33
CA ILE A 26 -5.08 0.16 7.65
C ILE A 26 -3.57 0.01 7.87
N ASN A 27 -2.80 1.10 7.71
CA ASN A 27 -1.35 1.08 7.92
C ASN A 27 -1.01 0.80 9.39
N ALA A 28 -1.78 1.37 10.34
CA ALA A 28 -1.63 1.09 11.75
C ALA A 28 -1.94 -0.38 12.08
N ALA A 29 -3.01 -0.94 11.51
CA ALA A 29 -3.39 -2.35 11.69
C ALA A 29 -2.27 -3.31 11.29
N ARG A 30 -1.70 -3.10 10.11
CA ARG A 30 -0.64 -3.97 9.56
C ARG A 30 0.56 -4.07 10.51
N ILE A 31 0.96 -2.97 11.11
CA ILE A 31 2.11 -2.91 12.02
C ILE A 31 1.69 -3.46 13.39
N SER A 32 0.54 -3.05 13.92
CA SER A 32 0.09 -3.49 15.24
C SER A 32 -0.14 -4.99 15.31
N PHE A 33 -0.75 -5.60 14.29
CA PHE A 33 -0.94 -7.05 14.26
C PHE A 33 0.37 -7.82 14.23
N SER A 34 1.39 -7.30 13.50
CA SER A 34 2.72 -7.89 13.51
C SER A 34 3.39 -7.79 14.88
N LEU A 35 3.32 -6.61 15.53
CA LEU A 35 3.94 -6.38 16.84
C LEU A 35 3.22 -7.18 17.94
N ILE A 36 1.88 -7.21 17.94
CA ILE A 36 1.09 -8.02 18.89
C ILE A 36 1.37 -9.53 18.68
N ALA A 37 1.48 -10.00 17.43
CA ALA A 37 1.84 -11.40 17.16
C ALA A 37 3.22 -11.75 17.75
N LEU A 38 4.22 -10.87 17.59
CA LEU A 38 5.56 -11.06 18.18
C LEU A 38 5.50 -11.04 19.73
N GLU A 39 4.72 -10.15 20.31
CA GLU A 39 4.47 -10.10 21.77
C GLU A 39 3.86 -11.42 22.29
N LEU A 40 2.99 -12.04 21.49
CA LEU A 40 2.39 -13.35 21.79
C LEU A 40 3.33 -14.54 21.46
N GLY A 41 4.58 -14.29 21.08
CA GLY A 41 5.57 -15.32 20.80
C GLY A 41 5.47 -15.94 19.39
N ALA A 42 4.81 -15.30 18.45
CA ALA A 42 4.71 -15.78 17.08
C ALA A 42 6.09 -15.81 16.39
N SER A 43 6.35 -16.87 15.62
CA SER A 43 7.54 -16.96 14.78
C SER A 43 7.46 -15.98 13.59
N PRO A 44 8.59 -15.61 12.97
CA PRO A 44 8.59 -14.79 11.76
C PRO A 44 7.75 -15.37 10.60
N SER A 45 7.71 -16.72 10.50
CA SER A 45 6.84 -17.39 9.52
C SER A 45 5.36 -17.18 9.82
N THR A 46 4.95 -17.22 11.09
CA THR A 46 3.57 -16.94 11.52
C THR A 46 3.18 -15.49 11.18
N VAL A 47 4.08 -14.52 11.43
CA VAL A 47 3.86 -13.13 11.04
C VAL A 47 3.73 -13.00 9.53
N GLY A 48 4.59 -13.69 8.75
CA GLY A 48 4.48 -13.74 7.29
C GLY A 48 3.14 -14.30 6.80
N LEU A 49 2.64 -15.37 7.42
CA LEU A 49 1.32 -15.94 7.12
C LEU A 49 0.19 -14.99 7.49
N LEU A 50 0.29 -14.28 8.60
CA LEU A 50 -0.68 -13.26 9.03
C LEU A 50 -0.87 -12.18 7.95
N VAL A 51 0.23 -11.78 7.34
CA VAL A 51 0.22 -10.83 6.22
C VAL A 51 -0.33 -11.45 4.95
N GLY A 52 0.00 -12.69 4.66
CA GLY A 52 -0.63 -13.44 3.57
C GLY A 52 -2.15 -13.45 3.72
N ALA A 53 -2.66 -13.69 4.93
CA ALA A 53 -4.09 -13.64 5.24
C ALA A 53 -4.71 -12.26 4.99
N PHE A 54 -3.99 -11.17 5.33
CA PHE A 54 -4.43 -9.81 5.02
C PHE A 54 -4.62 -9.59 3.52
N TYR A 55 -3.69 -10.07 2.67
CA TYR A 55 -3.77 -9.86 1.23
C TYR A 55 -4.57 -10.90 0.45
N ALA A 56 -5.01 -11.98 1.07
CA ALA A 56 -5.82 -13.00 0.42
C ALA A 56 -7.15 -12.44 -0.12
N PHE A 57 -7.84 -11.62 0.68
CA PHE A 57 -9.12 -11.03 0.29
C PHE A 57 -9.01 -9.99 -0.84
N PRO A 58 -8.02 -9.09 -0.90
CA PRO A 58 -7.78 -8.24 -2.05
C PRO A 58 -7.67 -8.98 -3.39
N VAL A 59 -7.05 -10.16 -3.42
CA VAL A 59 -6.95 -10.97 -4.64
C VAL A 59 -8.34 -11.42 -5.11
N LEU A 60 -9.16 -11.89 -4.18
CA LEU A 60 -10.46 -12.49 -4.48
C LEU A 60 -11.56 -11.45 -4.70
N LEU A 61 -11.55 -10.37 -3.90
CA LEU A 61 -12.67 -9.45 -3.81
C LEU A 61 -12.52 -8.17 -4.64
N SER A 62 -11.32 -7.81 -5.11
CA SER A 62 -11.13 -6.52 -5.81
C SER A 62 -12.01 -6.38 -7.05
N TRP A 63 -12.15 -7.43 -7.84
CA TRP A 63 -13.01 -7.44 -9.03
C TRP A 63 -14.52 -7.43 -8.69
N PRO A 64 -15.05 -8.31 -7.80
CA PRO A 64 -16.45 -8.26 -7.37
C PRO A 64 -16.83 -6.93 -6.72
N VAL A 65 -15.98 -6.36 -5.86
CA VAL A 65 -16.21 -5.08 -5.18
C VAL A 65 -16.40 -3.95 -6.19
N GLY A 66 -15.54 -3.85 -7.20
CA GLY A 66 -15.69 -2.85 -8.27
C GLY A 66 -17.04 -2.95 -8.97
N ARG A 67 -17.41 -4.17 -9.37
CA ARG A 67 -18.69 -4.43 -10.06
C ARG A 67 -19.92 -4.18 -9.19
N TYR A 68 -19.84 -4.49 -7.89
CA TYR A 68 -20.96 -4.32 -6.96
C TYR A 68 -21.14 -2.86 -6.56
N SER A 69 -20.04 -2.10 -6.47
CA SER A 69 -20.09 -0.68 -6.14
C SER A 69 -20.86 0.17 -7.17
N ASP A 70 -20.78 -0.23 -8.43
CA ASP A 70 -21.50 0.44 -9.52
C ASP A 70 -23.02 0.28 -9.38
N ARG A 71 -23.48 -0.80 -8.71
CA ARG A 71 -24.91 -1.11 -8.53
C ARG A 71 -25.50 -0.55 -7.23
N VAL A 72 -24.80 -0.74 -6.12
CA VAL A 72 -25.29 -0.45 -4.76
C VAL A 72 -24.90 0.96 -4.28
N GLY A 73 -23.89 1.55 -4.92
CA GLY A 73 -23.31 2.82 -4.50
C GLY A 73 -22.22 2.67 -3.45
N SER A 74 -21.29 3.64 -3.45
CA SER A 74 -20.09 3.56 -2.63
C SER A 74 -20.33 3.69 -1.12
N ARG A 75 -21.40 4.40 -0.70
CA ARG A 75 -21.67 4.69 0.71
C ARG A 75 -21.81 3.42 1.56
N TRP A 76 -22.70 2.51 1.16
CA TRP A 76 -22.99 1.30 1.94
C TRP A 76 -21.79 0.36 1.98
N MET A 77 -21.06 0.24 0.88
CA MET A 77 -19.85 -0.57 0.83
C MET A 77 -18.72 0.00 1.71
N LEU A 78 -18.58 1.34 1.76
CA LEU A 78 -17.63 2.00 2.66
C LEU A 78 -18.04 1.81 4.14
N LEU A 79 -19.34 1.87 4.48
CA LEU A 79 -19.84 1.58 5.83
C LEU A 79 -19.55 0.12 6.24
N LEU A 80 -19.75 -0.83 5.33
CA LEU A 80 -19.34 -2.23 5.58
C LEU A 80 -17.82 -2.32 5.81
N GLY A 81 -17.01 -1.62 5.01
CA GLY A 81 -15.57 -1.54 5.21
C GLY A 81 -15.18 -0.99 6.58
N VAL A 82 -15.88 0.06 7.05
CA VAL A 82 -15.69 0.59 8.42
C VAL A 82 -16.04 -0.44 9.47
N GLY A 83 -17.17 -1.14 9.32
CA GLY A 83 -17.60 -2.19 10.26
C GLY A 83 -16.56 -3.30 10.38
N PHE A 84 -16.05 -3.80 9.26
CA PHE A 84 -14.97 -4.79 9.25
C PHE A 84 -13.67 -4.23 9.83
N GLY A 85 -13.29 -2.98 9.52
CA GLY A 85 -12.10 -2.33 10.06
C GLY A 85 -12.16 -2.12 11.58
N LEU A 86 -13.29 -1.70 12.11
CA LEU A 86 -13.54 -1.60 13.56
C LEU A 86 -13.47 -2.99 14.21
N GLY A 87 -14.16 -3.99 13.65
CA GLY A 87 -14.09 -5.36 14.15
C GLY A 87 -12.66 -5.88 14.16
N ALA A 88 -11.89 -5.66 13.10
CA ALA A 88 -10.49 -6.05 13.00
C ALA A 88 -9.62 -5.43 14.11
N MET A 89 -9.86 -4.16 14.45
CA MET A 89 -9.13 -3.47 15.52
C MET A 89 -9.55 -3.91 16.92
N LEU A 90 -10.83 -4.20 17.11
CA LEU A 90 -11.35 -4.58 18.43
C LEU A 90 -11.06 -6.03 18.81
N ILE A 91 -10.91 -6.95 17.83
CA ILE A 91 -10.63 -8.36 18.11
C ILE A 91 -9.38 -8.55 18.98
N PRO A 92 -8.20 -7.95 18.69
CA PRO A 92 -7.00 -8.13 19.52
C PRO A 92 -7.12 -7.54 20.94
N TYR A 93 -8.08 -6.65 21.16
CA TYR A 93 -8.37 -6.13 22.49
C TYR A 93 -9.12 -7.15 23.35
N PHE A 94 -10.11 -7.83 22.77
CA PHE A 94 -10.92 -8.81 23.51
C PHE A 94 -10.31 -10.21 23.56
N VAL A 95 -9.59 -10.60 22.50
CA VAL A 95 -9.02 -11.94 22.34
C VAL A 95 -7.56 -11.83 21.95
N ARG A 96 -6.66 -12.07 22.92
CA ARG A 96 -5.21 -11.97 22.74
C ARG A 96 -4.62 -13.33 22.36
N GLU A 97 -5.00 -13.83 21.19
CA GLU A 97 -4.54 -15.08 20.63
C GLU A 97 -4.08 -14.89 19.17
N ILE A 98 -3.07 -15.67 18.73
CA ILE A 98 -2.57 -15.61 17.37
C ILE A 98 -3.68 -15.94 16.36
N ALA A 99 -4.55 -16.91 16.66
CA ALA A 99 -5.69 -17.26 15.80
C ALA A 99 -6.66 -16.08 15.59
N ALA A 100 -6.91 -15.30 16.63
CA ALA A 100 -7.76 -14.11 16.55
C ALA A 100 -7.14 -13.01 15.66
N LEU A 101 -5.80 -12.89 15.64
CA LEU A 101 -5.09 -11.96 14.74
C LEU A 101 -5.26 -12.35 13.26
N PHE A 102 -5.37 -13.64 12.92
CA PHE A 102 -5.67 -14.06 11.55
C PHE A 102 -7.07 -13.62 11.12
N VAL A 103 -8.07 -13.72 12.00
CA VAL A 103 -9.42 -13.21 11.74
C VAL A 103 -9.38 -11.68 11.58
N ALA A 104 -8.69 -10.98 12.47
CA ALA A 104 -8.50 -9.53 12.39
C ALA A 104 -7.82 -9.10 11.08
N ALA A 105 -6.75 -9.81 10.67
CA ALA A 105 -6.05 -9.56 9.43
C ALA A 105 -6.95 -9.78 8.20
N ALA A 106 -7.76 -10.82 8.20
CA ALA A 106 -8.74 -11.10 7.14
C ALA A 106 -9.78 -9.98 7.01
N LEU A 107 -10.39 -9.55 8.12
CA LEU A 107 -11.36 -8.46 8.16
C LEU A 107 -10.72 -7.13 7.69
N MET A 108 -9.50 -6.85 8.12
CA MET A 108 -8.77 -5.66 7.68
C MET A 108 -8.41 -5.75 6.19
N GLY A 109 -8.13 -6.94 5.65
CA GLY A 109 -7.95 -7.19 4.22
C GLY A 109 -9.21 -6.88 3.40
N ILE A 110 -10.39 -7.20 3.90
CA ILE A 110 -11.67 -6.83 3.28
C ILE A 110 -11.82 -5.29 3.29
N THR A 111 -11.56 -4.65 4.44
CA THR A 111 -11.57 -3.18 4.58
C THR A 111 -10.63 -2.52 3.57
N PHE A 112 -9.40 -3.02 3.49
CA PHE A 112 -8.40 -2.55 2.54
C PHE A 112 -8.89 -2.66 1.08
N THR A 113 -9.51 -3.79 0.73
CA THR A 113 -10.06 -3.99 -0.62
C THR A 113 -11.13 -2.96 -0.95
N LEU A 114 -12.09 -2.77 -0.04
CA LEU A 114 -13.18 -1.81 -0.22
C LEU A 114 -12.63 -0.39 -0.39
N TYR A 115 -11.71 0.03 0.47
CA TYR A 115 -11.16 1.39 0.39
C TYR A 115 -10.28 1.60 -0.85
N ASN A 116 -9.46 0.61 -1.20
CA ASN A 116 -8.53 0.70 -2.33
C ASN A 116 -9.25 0.72 -3.69
N VAL A 117 -10.44 0.14 -3.77
CA VAL A 117 -11.27 0.16 -4.99
C VAL A 117 -12.17 1.40 -5.01
N LEU A 118 -12.88 1.67 -3.91
CA LEU A 118 -13.94 2.66 -3.90
C LEU A 118 -13.44 4.10 -3.81
N LEU A 119 -12.43 4.39 -2.97
CA LEU A 119 -12.00 5.76 -2.74
C LEU A 119 -11.32 6.40 -3.97
N PRO A 120 -10.38 5.74 -4.69
CA PRO A 120 -9.86 6.28 -5.95
C PRO A 120 -10.93 6.42 -7.03
N ASN A 121 -11.91 5.49 -7.09
CA ASN A 121 -13.04 5.60 -8.01
C ASN A 121 -13.89 6.84 -7.71
N LEU A 122 -14.18 7.12 -6.44
CA LEU A 122 -14.88 8.34 -6.02
C LEU A 122 -14.12 9.61 -6.39
N VAL A 123 -12.79 9.64 -6.22
CA VAL A 123 -11.98 10.78 -6.68
C VAL A 123 -12.17 11.00 -8.18
N GLY A 124 -12.15 9.94 -8.99
CA GLY A 124 -12.36 10.01 -10.43
C GLY A 124 -13.78 10.50 -10.81
N LEU A 125 -14.81 10.00 -10.13
CA LEU A 125 -16.22 10.34 -10.38
C LEU A 125 -16.56 11.79 -9.98
N LEU A 126 -15.98 12.24 -8.85
CA LEU A 126 -16.25 13.58 -8.29
C LEU A 126 -15.39 14.68 -8.92
N SER A 127 -14.40 14.31 -9.74
CA SER A 127 -13.48 15.27 -10.37
C SER A 127 -13.92 15.64 -11.76
N PRO A 128 -14.14 16.96 -12.04
CA PRO A 128 -14.31 17.44 -13.40
C PRO A 128 -13.09 17.08 -14.26
N PRO A 129 -13.24 16.88 -15.59
CA PRO A 129 -12.14 16.46 -16.46
C PRO A 129 -10.87 17.31 -16.33
N HIS A 130 -11.01 18.64 -16.23
CA HIS A 130 -9.90 19.58 -16.12
C HIS A 130 -9.22 19.60 -14.75
N GLU A 131 -9.84 19.07 -13.68
CA GLU A 131 -9.29 18.99 -12.33
C GLU A 131 -8.81 17.56 -11.94
N ARG A 132 -9.06 16.56 -12.78
CA ARG A 132 -8.76 15.16 -12.46
C ARG A 132 -7.30 14.92 -12.06
N VAL A 133 -6.36 15.44 -12.85
CA VAL A 133 -4.94 15.26 -12.59
C VAL A 133 -4.57 15.83 -11.22
N ARG A 134 -5.04 17.04 -10.91
CA ARG A 134 -4.82 17.71 -9.62
C ARG A 134 -5.43 16.90 -8.47
N ASN A 135 -6.65 16.41 -8.61
CA ASN A 135 -7.35 15.69 -7.54
C ASN A 135 -6.74 14.30 -7.30
N PHE A 136 -6.27 13.60 -8.34
CA PHE A 136 -5.50 12.36 -8.16
C PHE A 136 -4.13 12.64 -7.53
N SER A 137 -3.46 13.75 -7.86
CA SER A 137 -2.23 14.18 -7.18
C SER A 137 -2.48 14.44 -5.69
N ASN A 138 -3.54 15.17 -5.35
CA ASN A 138 -3.94 15.42 -3.97
C ASN A 138 -4.26 14.11 -3.23
N SER A 139 -4.95 13.15 -3.86
CA SER A 139 -5.21 11.84 -3.26
C SER A 139 -3.93 11.07 -2.97
N SER A 140 -2.92 11.19 -3.83
CA SER A 140 -1.60 10.58 -3.62
C SER A 140 -0.85 11.22 -2.45
N LEU A 141 -0.98 12.53 -2.25
CA LEU A 141 -0.45 13.23 -1.08
C LEU A 141 -1.12 12.74 0.20
N VAL A 142 -2.46 12.65 0.21
CA VAL A 142 -3.23 12.13 1.35
C VAL A 142 -2.79 10.69 1.69
N GLY A 143 -2.61 9.84 0.68
CA GLY A 143 -2.06 8.49 0.86
C GLY A 143 -0.66 8.50 1.48
N GLY A 144 0.21 9.43 1.05
CA GLY A 144 1.54 9.64 1.64
C GLY A 144 1.48 10.01 3.13
N PHE A 145 0.61 10.94 3.51
CA PHE A 145 0.39 11.29 4.92
C PHE A 145 -0.11 10.11 5.75
N SER A 146 -1.01 9.29 5.22
CA SER A 146 -1.49 8.09 5.91
C SER A 146 -0.37 7.08 6.20
N MET A 147 0.62 7.00 5.31
CA MET A 147 1.79 6.13 5.50
C MET A 147 2.74 6.62 6.60
N VAL A 148 2.72 7.91 6.94
CA VAL A 148 3.46 8.48 8.08
C VAL A 148 2.65 8.31 9.37
N ILE A 149 1.37 8.68 9.33
CA ILE A 149 0.49 8.70 10.52
C ILE A 149 0.30 7.29 11.09
N GLY A 150 0.06 6.29 10.24
CA GLY A 150 -0.21 4.92 10.67
C GLY A 150 0.89 4.32 11.57
N PRO A 151 2.15 4.26 11.11
CA PRO A 151 3.27 3.76 11.90
C PRO A 151 3.49 4.53 13.20
N LEU A 152 3.44 5.87 13.16
CA LEU A 152 3.61 6.71 14.35
C LEU A 152 2.50 6.44 15.37
N MET A 153 1.24 6.43 14.95
CA MET A 153 0.12 6.10 15.84
C MET A 153 0.30 4.73 16.49
N THR A 154 0.74 3.72 15.71
CA THR A 154 0.95 2.36 16.23
C THR A 154 2.03 2.34 17.30
N GLY A 155 3.20 2.93 16.99
CA GLY A 155 4.31 2.96 17.93
C GLY A 155 3.93 3.64 19.24
N PHE A 156 3.36 4.85 19.18
CA PHE A 156 2.92 5.57 20.37
C PHE A 156 1.79 4.87 21.12
N ALA A 157 0.81 4.27 20.42
CA ALA A 157 -0.27 3.56 21.09
C ALA A 157 0.24 2.32 21.84
N ILE A 158 1.22 1.59 21.32
CA ILE A 158 1.77 0.40 21.98
C ILE A 158 2.63 0.78 23.18
N ASP A 159 3.47 1.83 23.07
CA ASP A 159 4.40 2.20 24.14
C ASP A 159 3.72 2.97 25.29
N PHE A 160 2.72 3.81 25.00
CA PHE A 160 2.18 4.76 25.99
C PHE A 160 0.74 4.45 26.43
N ALA A 161 -0.01 3.64 25.71
CA ALA A 161 -1.34 3.23 26.16
C ALA A 161 -1.26 2.19 27.29
N PRO A 162 -2.25 2.15 28.20
CA PRO A 162 -2.32 1.10 29.19
C PRO A 162 -2.25 -0.29 28.54
N HIS A 163 -1.61 -1.24 29.22
CA HIS A 163 -1.31 -2.56 28.67
C HIS A 163 -2.56 -3.21 28.02
N GLY A 164 -2.44 -3.64 26.76
CA GLY A 164 -3.52 -4.27 26.01
C GLY A 164 -4.55 -3.33 25.40
N THR A 165 -4.54 -2.02 25.69
CA THR A 165 -5.55 -1.07 25.19
C THR A 165 -5.15 -0.39 23.87
N ALA A 166 -3.94 -0.57 23.39
CA ALA A 166 -3.45 0.01 22.14
C ALA A 166 -4.43 -0.17 20.95
N PRO A 167 -5.07 -1.35 20.73
CA PRO A 167 -6.04 -1.54 19.65
C PRO A 167 -7.22 -0.57 19.69
N LEU A 168 -7.68 -0.15 20.88
CA LEU A 168 -8.76 0.83 21.03
C LEU A 168 -8.35 2.21 20.46
N TYR A 169 -7.15 2.67 20.79
CA TYR A 169 -6.64 3.94 20.25
C TYR A 169 -6.42 3.86 18.73
N LEU A 170 -5.97 2.72 18.23
CA LEU A 170 -5.77 2.49 16.81
C LEU A 170 -7.09 2.32 16.03
N ALA A 171 -8.22 2.05 16.70
CA ALA A 171 -9.55 2.06 16.12
C ALA A 171 -10.09 3.49 15.88
N LEU A 172 -9.56 4.52 16.56
CA LEU A 172 -10.06 5.90 16.45
C LEU A 172 -10.16 6.43 15.01
N PRO A 173 -9.19 6.25 14.12
CA PRO A 173 -9.34 6.69 12.74
C PRO A 173 -10.54 6.02 12.04
N SER A 174 -10.81 4.75 12.30
CA SER A 174 -11.99 4.05 11.75
C SER A 174 -13.30 4.60 12.33
N VAL A 175 -13.31 5.00 13.60
CA VAL A 175 -14.46 5.69 14.21
C VAL A 175 -14.72 7.03 13.55
N VAL A 176 -13.65 7.81 13.25
CA VAL A 176 -13.76 9.06 12.51
C VAL A 176 -14.34 8.81 11.12
N VAL A 177 -13.88 7.78 10.41
CA VAL A 177 -14.44 7.40 9.09
C VAL A 177 -15.94 7.05 9.22
N ALA A 178 -16.33 6.29 10.25
CA ALA A 178 -17.73 5.96 10.52
C ALA A 178 -18.57 7.23 10.72
N ALA A 179 -18.13 8.14 11.59
CA ALA A 179 -18.81 9.40 11.87
C ALA A 179 -18.97 10.27 10.62
N LEU A 180 -17.90 10.39 9.80
CA LEU A 180 -17.92 11.13 8.54
C LEU A 180 -18.92 10.53 7.55
N LEU A 181 -18.95 9.20 7.39
CA LEU A 181 -19.88 8.51 6.50
C LEU A 181 -21.33 8.58 6.98
N LEU A 182 -21.57 8.50 8.26
CA LEU A 182 -22.92 8.63 8.83
C LEU A 182 -23.46 10.06 8.62
N ARG A 183 -22.60 11.08 8.84
CA ARG A 183 -22.99 12.48 8.80
C ARG A 183 -23.10 13.04 7.36
N TRP A 184 -22.15 12.70 6.49
CA TRP A 184 -22.06 13.27 5.14
C TRP A 184 -22.06 12.22 4.03
N GLY A 185 -22.08 10.93 4.33
CA GLY A 185 -22.03 9.89 3.30
C GLY A 185 -23.21 9.91 2.33
N ALA A 186 -24.33 10.55 2.66
CA ALA A 186 -25.45 10.76 1.75
C ALA A 186 -25.10 11.67 0.56
N THR A 187 -24.04 12.48 0.66
CA THR A 187 -23.57 13.35 -0.44
C THR A 187 -22.74 12.59 -1.47
N LEU A 188 -22.30 11.35 -1.16
CA LEU A 188 -21.55 10.53 -2.10
C LEU A 188 -22.46 10.03 -3.23
N PRO A 189 -21.92 9.85 -4.45
CA PRO A 189 -22.69 9.34 -5.57
C PRO A 189 -23.35 7.99 -5.25
N GLY A 190 -24.65 7.91 -5.47
CA GLY A 190 -25.40 6.65 -5.44
C GLY A 190 -25.02 5.76 -6.61
N GLY A 191 -25.38 4.47 -6.53
CA GLY A 191 -25.23 3.53 -7.64
C GLY A 191 -26.07 4.01 -8.83
N ALA A 192 -25.45 4.50 -9.86
CA ALA A 192 -26.08 4.64 -11.16
C ALA A 192 -25.61 3.45 -12.00
N ALA A 193 -26.55 2.71 -12.58
CA ALA A 193 -26.24 1.63 -13.50
C ALA A 193 -25.45 2.15 -14.71
N ARG A 194 -24.14 2.33 -14.53
CA ARG A 194 -23.21 2.51 -15.65
C ARG A 194 -22.91 1.13 -16.18
N THR A 195 -23.47 0.84 -17.33
CA THR A 195 -23.03 -0.27 -18.18
C THR A 195 -21.55 -0.03 -18.52
N SER A 196 -20.64 -0.37 -17.63
CA SER A 196 -19.27 -0.59 -18.04
C SER A 196 -19.28 -1.89 -18.84
N SER A 197 -19.18 -1.79 -20.13
CA SER A 197 -18.81 -2.88 -21.02
C SER A 197 -17.37 -3.28 -20.70
N ALA A 198 -17.17 -3.87 -19.52
CA ALA A 198 -15.99 -4.66 -19.25
C ALA A 198 -16.15 -5.96 -20.02
N GLY A 199 -15.91 -5.90 -21.32
CA GLY A 199 -15.67 -7.08 -22.13
C GLY A 199 -14.58 -7.88 -21.43
N ALA A 200 -14.75 -9.20 -21.37
CA ALA A 200 -13.73 -10.13 -20.92
C ALA A 200 -12.45 -9.86 -21.72
N GLY A 201 -11.53 -9.09 -21.15
CA GLY A 201 -10.30 -8.69 -21.81
C GLY A 201 -9.41 -9.89 -22.00
N SER A 202 -9.01 -10.11 -23.20
CA SER A 202 -8.07 -11.15 -23.59
C SER A 202 -6.73 -10.95 -22.89
N ILE A 203 -6.16 -12.01 -22.33
CA ILE A 203 -4.81 -12.12 -21.74
C ILE A 203 -3.70 -11.84 -22.80
N SER A 204 -4.06 -11.43 -24.01
CA SER A 204 -3.14 -11.16 -25.12
C SER A 204 -2.08 -10.08 -24.82
N SER A 205 -2.32 -9.18 -23.84
CA SER A 205 -1.32 -8.19 -23.40
C SER A 205 -0.13 -8.81 -22.66
N LEU A 206 -0.23 -10.05 -22.17
CA LEU A 206 0.89 -10.80 -21.60
C LEU A 206 1.88 -11.34 -22.66
N ALA A 207 1.52 -11.31 -23.94
CA ALA A 207 2.42 -11.73 -25.01
C ALA A 207 3.52 -10.70 -25.32
N ASP A 208 3.33 -9.45 -24.90
CA ASP A 208 4.34 -8.39 -25.08
C ASP A 208 5.41 -8.45 -23.99
N ARG A 209 6.64 -8.74 -24.39
CA ARG A 209 7.81 -8.82 -23.49
C ARG A 209 8.07 -7.53 -22.70
N GLU A 210 7.79 -6.38 -23.30
CA GLU A 210 7.97 -5.08 -22.62
C GLU A 210 6.87 -4.86 -21.58
N MET A 211 5.65 -5.30 -21.84
CA MET A 211 4.56 -5.26 -20.85
C MET A 211 4.87 -6.16 -19.65
N VAL A 212 5.32 -7.40 -19.90
CA VAL A 212 5.74 -8.34 -18.84
C VAL A 212 6.85 -7.73 -17.97
N ARG A 213 7.81 -7.05 -18.60
CA ARG A 213 8.90 -6.36 -17.90
C ARG A 213 8.38 -5.26 -16.97
N VAL A 214 7.44 -4.45 -17.42
CA VAL A 214 6.85 -3.38 -16.61
C VAL A 214 5.98 -3.96 -15.48
N LEU A 215 5.22 -5.01 -15.75
CA LEU A 215 4.47 -5.72 -14.72
C LEU A 215 5.40 -6.31 -13.65
N ALA A 216 6.47 -6.98 -14.06
CA ALA A 216 7.47 -7.54 -13.14
C ALA A 216 8.12 -6.46 -12.27
N THR A 217 8.59 -5.36 -12.87
CA THR A 217 9.16 -4.25 -12.10
C THR A 217 8.16 -3.61 -11.15
N SER A 218 6.90 -3.43 -11.59
CA SER A 218 5.83 -2.92 -10.72
C SER A 218 5.59 -3.81 -9.51
N SER A 219 5.58 -5.12 -9.72
CA SER A 219 5.37 -6.10 -8.66
C SER A 219 6.55 -6.16 -7.69
N LEU A 220 7.78 -6.09 -8.21
CA LEU A 220 8.99 -6.06 -7.38
C LEU A 220 9.05 -4.81 -6.49
N VAL A 221 8.64 -3.63 -6.99
CA VAL A 221 8.49 -2.41 -6.19
C VAL A 221 7.51 -2.66 -5.04
N GLN A 222 6.36 -3.26 -5.33
CA GLN A 222 5.32 -3.49 -4.34
C GLN A 222 5.74 -4.50 -3.28
N VAL A 223 6.31 -5.64 -3.72
CA VAL A 223 6.81 -6.68 -2.81
C VAL A 223 7.94 -6.14 -1.93
N GLY A 224 8.89 -5.39 -2.51
CA GLY A 224 9.98 -4.78 -1.74
C GLY A 224 9.46 -3.83 -0.65
N GLN A 225 8.45 -3.02 -0.98
CA GLN A 225 7.80 -2.15 0.00
C GLN A 225 7.13 -2.93 1.13
N ASP A 226 6.41 -4.01 0.79
CA ASP A 226 5.73 -4.82 1.78
C ASP A 226 6.71 -5.57 2.68
N LEU A 227 7.75 -6.20 2.10
CA LEU A 227 8.80 -6.88 2.87
C LEU A 227 9.50 -5.91 3.84
N TYR A 228 9.80 -4.69 3.40
CA TYR A 228 10.42 -3.69 4.27
C TYR A 228 9.52 -3.35 5.46
N GLN A 229 8.25 -3.07 5.22
CA GLN A 229 7.28 -2.74 6.26
C GLN A 229 7.03 -3.88 7.24
N PHE A 230 7.31 -5.15 6.84
CA PHE A 230 7.15 -6.30 7.69
C PHE A 230 8.40 -6.63 8.50
N TYR A 231 9.54 -6.67 7.83
CA TYR A 231 10.76 -7.19 8.46
C TYR A 231 11.48 -6.14 9.30
N ILE A 232 11.24 -4.84 9.09
CA ILE A 232 11.75 -3.79 9.98
C ILE A 232 11.16 -3.89 11.40
N PRO A 233 9.86 -4.07 11.61
CA PRO A 233 9.32 -4.30 12.96
C PRO A 233 9.90 -5.56 13.61
N ILE A 234 10.02 -6.67 12.87
CA ILE A 234 10.57 -7.91 13.40
C ILE A 234 12.03 -7.72 13.81
N HIS A 235 12.84 -7.08 12.97
CA HIS A 235 14.24 -6.78 13.28
C HIS A 235 14.35 -5.80 14.46
N GLY A 236 13.52 -4.76 14.49
CA GLY A 236 13.49 -3.79 15.58
C GLY A 236 13.19 -4.43 16.93
N VAL A 237 12.20 -5.33 16.99
CA VAL A 237 11.91 -6.11 18.21
C VAL A 237 13.08 -7.02 18.58
N ALA A 238 13.70 -7.69 17.61
CA ALA A 238 14.83 -8.60 17.84
C ALA A 238 16.05 -7.89 18.44
N ILE A 239 16.27 -6.62 18.14
CA ILE A 239 17.36 -5.79 18.70
C ILE A 239 16.92 -4.94 19.91
N GLY A 240 15.69 -5.16 20.43
CA GLY A 240 15.20 -4.51 21.64
C GLY A 240 14.71 -3.06 21.48
N LEU A 241 14.36 -2.61 20.28
CA LEU A 241 13.78 -1.28 20.07
C LEU A 241 12.34 -1.21 20.59
N SER A 242 11.97 -0.05 21.13
CA SER A 242 10.58 0.24 21.50
C SER A 242 9.67 0.33 20.25
N ALA A 243 8.37 0.12 20.41
CA ALA A 243 7.42 0.20 19.33
C ALA A 243 7.36 1.62 18.72
N SER A 244 7.52 2.67 19.54
CA SER A 244 7.61 4.06 19.06
C SER A 244 8.84 4.31 18.20
N ALA A 245 10.00 3.73 18.56
CA ALA A 245 11.23 3.82 17.77
C ALA A 245 11.04 3.11 16.41
N ILE A 246 10.43 1.92 16.39
CA ILE A 246 10.10 1.18 15.16
C ILE A 246 9.12 2.00 14.30
N GLY A 247 8.09 2.59 14.91
CA GLY A 247 7.13 3.46 14.23
C GLY A 247 7.80 4.67 13.59
N ALA A 248 8.75 5.32 14.29
CA ALA A 248 9.52 6.45 13.78
C ALA A 248 10.43 6.04 12.60
N VAL A 249 11.10 4.89 12.69
CA VAL A 249 11.90 4.31 11.60
C VAL A 249 11.05 4.11 10.33
N LEU A 250 9.86 3.53 10.47
CA LEU A 250 8.94 3.33 9.35
C LEU A 250 8.35 4.65 8.81
N ALA A 251 8.09 5.62 9.70
CA ALA A 251 7.65 6.94 9.27
C ALA A 251 8.73 7.68 8.46
N THR A 252 10.02 7.50 8.80
CA THR A 252 11.15 8.07 8.05
C THR A 252 11.20 7.55 6.62
N TYR A 253 10.92 6.26 6.39
CA TYR A 253 10.73 5.69 5.06
C TYR A 253 9.63 6.42 4.27
N ALA A 254 8.47 6.65 4.90
CA ALA A 254 7.34 7.28 4.23
C ALA A 254 7.65 8.76 3.89
N VAL A 255 8.32 9.48 4.78
CA VAL A 255 8.81 10.86 4.53
C VAL A 255 9.79 10.88 3.36
N ALA A 256 10.77 9.99 3.32
CA ALA A 256 11.74 9.91 2.22
C ALA A 256 11.05 9.61 0.88
N SER A 257 10.07 8.69 0.88
CA SER A 257 9.26 8.38 -0.30
C SER A 257 8.46 9.58 -0.81
N PHE A 258 8.00 10.43 0.10
CA PHE A 258 7.34 11.68 -0.26
C PHE A 258 8.34 12.69 -0.85
N VAL A 259 9.47 12.90 -0.20
CA VAL A 259 10.52 13.84 -0.64
C VAL A 259 11.00 13.51 -2.04
N VAL A 260 11.30 12.25 -2.33
CA VAL A 260 11.80 11.86 -3.65
C VAL A 260 10.76 12.09 -4.77
N ARG A 261 9.47 11.99 -4.47
CA ARG A 261 8.39 12.26 -5.43
C ARG A 261 8.36 13.74 -5.87
N LEU A 262 8.77 14.66 -5.01
CA LEU A 262 8.85 16.09 -5.35
C LEU A 262 9.93 16.35 -6.40
N ILE A 263 11.06 15.65 -6.32
CA ILE A 263 12.20 15.81 -7.26
C ILE A 263 12.12 14.86 -8.46
N MET A 264 11.23 13.86 -8.42
CA MET A 264 11.08 12.84 -9.46
C MET A 264 10.89 13.41 -10.87
N PRO A 265 10.05 14.43 -11.12
CA PRO A 265 9.89 14.98 -12.46
C PRO A 265 11.21 15.51 -13.04
N SER A 266 12.04 16.16 -12.23
CA SER A 266 13.35 16.65 -12.62
C SER A 266 14.34 15.53 -12.90
N LEU A 267 14.31 14.45 -12.10
CA LEU A 267 15.14 13.26 -12.31
C LEU A 267 14.76 12.55 -13.62
N VAL A 268 13.46 12.36 -13.85
CA VAL A 268 12.92 11.72 -15.06
C VAL A 268 13.26 12.55 -16.31
N ALA A 269 13.12 13.88 -16.25
CA ALA A 269 13.46 14.76 -17.36
C ALA A 269 14.96 14.69 -17.75
N ARG A 270 15.85 14.47 -16.77
CA ARG A 270 17.32 14.42 -17.01
C ARG A 270 17.82 13.03 -17.40
N LEU A 271 17.30 11.98 -16.77
CA LEU A 271 17.85 10.63 -16.87
C LEU A 271 16.95 9.67 -17.67
N GLY A 272 15.66 10.00 -17.83
CA GLY A 272 14.63 9.12 -18.40
C GLY A 272 14.07 8.13 -17.37
N ASP A 273 12.84 7.67 -17.61
CA ASP A 273 12.03 6.86 -16.71
C ASP A 273 12.71 5.56 -16.28
N GLU A 274 13.26 4.82 -17.27
CA GLU A 274 13.84 3.50 -17.02
C GLU A 274 15.13 3.58 -16.19
N ARG A 275 15.98 4.61 -16.41
CA ARG A 275 17.19 4.79 -15.60
C ARG A 275 16.85 5.20 -14.18
N VAL A 276 15.89 6.13 -14.01
CA VAL A 276 15.44 6.53 -12.67
C VAL A 276 14.87 5.32 -11.94
N LEU A 277 14.05 4.49 -12.59
CA LEU A 277 13.52 3.25 -12.01
C LEU A 277 14.64 2.26 -11.63
N ALA A 278 15.65 2.08 -12.47
CA ALA A 278 16.78 1.20 -12.17
C ALA A 278 17.60 1.70 -10.96
N TYR A 279 17.91 3.00 -10.91
CA TYR A 279 18.59 3.59 -9.75
C TYR A 279 17.75 3.53 -8.48
N SER A 280 16.42 3.69 -8.59
CA SER A 280 15.48 3.51 -7.48
C SER A 280 15.59 2.11 -6.87
N PHE A 281 15.64 1.08 -7.69
CA PHE A 281 15.84 -0.30 -7.23
C PHE A 281 17.19 -0.52 -6.54
N TYR A 282 18.29 0.01 -7.11
CA TYR A 282 19.61 -0.14 -6.49
C TYR A 282 19.72 0.61 -5.16
N CYS A 283 19.13 1.80 -5.07
CA CYS A 283 19.08 2.57 -3.84
C CYS A 283 18.26 1.81 -2.76
N ALA A 284 17.11 1.25 -3.13
CA ALA A 284 16.32 0.42 -2.22
C ALA A 284 17.05 -0.85 -1.79
N GLY A 285 17.74 -1.51 -2.73
CA GLY A 285 18.58 -2.68 -2.43
C GLY A 285 19.70 -2.36 -1.44
N MET A 286 20.35 -1.21 -1.59
CA MET A 286 21.35 -0.74 -0.62
C MET A 286 20.74 -0.54 0.76
N GLY A 287 19.53 0.05 0.84
CA GLY A 287 18.79 0.18 2.11
C GLY A 287 18.59 -1.18 2.79
N PHE A 288 18.22 -2.22 2.04
CA PHE A 288 18.09 -3.58 2.59
C PHE A 288 19.43 -4.17 3.05
N ILE A 289 20.50 -4.04 2.28
CA ILE A 289 21.83 -4.58 2.63
C ILE A 289 22.31 -4.01 3.97
N LEU A 290 22.06 -2.75 4.21
CA LEU A 290 22.57 -2.03 5.39
C LEU A 290 21.85 -2.40 6.68
N VAL A 291 20.56 -2.79 6.63
CA VAL A 291 19.75 -3.03 7.84
C VAL A 291 20.41 -3.99 8.83
N PRO A 292 20.93 -5.19 8.43
CA PRO A 292 21.47 -6.15 9.40
C PRO A 292 22.73 -5.69 10.14
N PHE A 293 23.40 -4.63 9.68
CA PHE A 293 24.63 -4.13 10.30
C PHE A 293 24.37 -3.15 11.45
N PHE A 294 23.12 -2.73 11.65
CA PHE A 294 22.80 -1.67 12.60
C PHE A 294 21.76 -2.11 13.61
N GLU A 295 22.04 -1.77 14.89
CA GLU A 295 21.19 -2.09 16.04
C GLU A 295 20.60 -0.82 16.71
N SER A 296 20.86 0.38 16.15
CA SER A 296 20.32 1.61 16.68
C SER A 296 19.16 2.16 15.86
N ALA A 297 18.15 2.74 16.53
CA ALA A 297 16.99 3.35 15.86
C ALA A 297 17.39 4.45 14.86
N ILE A 298 18.43 5.25 15.18
CA ILE A 298 18.90 6.33 14.29
C ILE A 298 19.51 5.74 13.02
N ALA A 299 20.38 4.73 13.14
CA ALA A 299 20.99 4.10 11.97
C ALA A 299 19.95 3.40 11.11
N LEU A 300 18.97 2.71 11.72
CA LEU A 300 17.85 2.13 10.99
C LEU A 300 16.97 3.20 10.33
N ALA A 301 16.79 4.38 10.93
CA ALA A 301 16.09 5.48 10.30
C ALA A 301 16.83 5.99 9.04
N VAL A 302 18.18 6.04 9.06
CA VAL A 302 18.99 6.37 7.88
C VAL A 302 18.82 5.30 6.79
N CYS A 303 18.85 4.00 7.14
CA CYS A 303 18.56 2.93 6.19
C CYS A 303 17.15 3.03 5.61
N SER A 304 16.16 3.36 6.46
CA SER A 304 14.76 3.60 6.06
C SER A 304 14.63 4.78 5.11
N PHE A 305 15.36 5.87 5.38
CA PHE A 305 15.38 7.03 4.51
C PHE A 305 15.95 6.67 3.14
N LEU A 306 17.07 5.99 3.10
CA LEU A 306 17.71 5.52 1.85
C LEU A 306 16.76 4.59 1.07
N PHE A 307 16.15 3.61 1.75
CA PHE A 307 15.15 2.73 1.14
C PHE A 307 13.96 3.51 0.58
N GLY A 308 13.45 4.49 1.35
CA GLY A 308 12.34 5.35 0.96
C GLY A 308 12.63 6.21 -0.26
N LEU A 309 13.84 6.78 -0.36
CA LEU A 309 14.29 7.49 -1.56
C LEU A 309 14.30 6.57 -2.79
N GLY A 310 14.75 5.33 -2.62
CA GLY A 310 14.73 4.34 -3.68
C GLY A 310 13.31 3.98 -4.11
N ILE A 311 12.50 3.41 -3.22
CA ILE A 311 11.22 2.83 -3.58
C ILE A 311 10.14 3.88 -3.93
N GLY A 312 10.29 5.12 -3.44
CA GLY A 312 9.28 6.19 -3.56
C GLY A 312 8.96 6.58 -5.00
N CYS A 313 9.93 6.50 -5.92
CA CYS A 313 9.72 6.74 -7.36
C CYS A 313 9.13 5.52 -8.10
N GLY A 314 9.27 4.32 -7.55
CA GLY A 314 8.94 3.08 -8.25
C GLY A 314 7.48 2.97 -8.66
N GLN A 315 6.56 3.26 -7.75
CA GLN A 315 5.11 3.19 -8.00
C GLN A 315 4.65 4.18 -9.09
N PRO A 316 4.92 5.48 -9.03
CA PRO A 316 4.48 6.42 -10.05
C PRO A 316 5.12 6.13 -11.42
N ILE A 317 6.42 5.80 -11.47
CA ILE A 317 7.09 5.49 -12.74
C ILE A 317 6.52 4.23 -13.39
N THR A 318 6.34 3.13 -12.63
CA THR A 318 5.76 1.90 -13.19
C THR A 318 4.31 2.11 -13.64
N THR A 319 3.53 2.95 -12.93
CA THR A 319 2.18 3.32 -13.35
C THR A 319 2.19 4.07 -14.68
N MET A 320 3.07 5.06 -14.83
CA MET A 320 3.23 5.83 -16.06
C MET A 320 3.68 4.96 -17.23
N LEU A 321 4.65 4.06 -17.01
CA LEU A 321 5.12 3.11 -18.02
C LEU A 321 4.00 2.16 -18.48
N ILE A 322 3.13 1.70 -17.57
CA ILE A 322 1.96 0.87 -17.93
C ILE A 322 1.00 1.65 -18.81
N PHE A 323 0.67 2.89 -18.44
CA PHE A 323 -0.20 3.73 -19.25
C PHE A 323 0.36 3.98 -20.66
N SER A 324 1.64 4.34 -20.75
CA SER A 324 2.29 4.64 -22.03
C SER A 324 2.43 3.44 -22.96
N ARG A 325 2.49 2.22 -22.40
CA ARG A 325 2.63 0.96 -23.15
C ARG A 325 1.33 0.17 -23.29
N SER A 326 0.24 0.66 -22.70
CA SER A 326 -1.08 0.03 -22.85
C SER A 326 -1.60 0.23 -24.28
N PRO A 327 -2.20 -0.79 -24.89
CA PRO A 327 -2.88 -0.63 -26.16
C PRO A 327 -3.97 0.43 -26.08
N ALA A 328 -4.21 1.17 -27.17
CA ALA A 328 -5.21 2.21 -27.21
C ALA A 328 -6.60 1.68 -26.78
N GLY A 329 -7.25 2.35 -25.84
CA GLY A 329 -8.55 1.96 -25.30
C GLY A 329 -8.54 0.80 -24.29
N ARG A 330 -7.39 0.22 -23.93
CA ARG A 330 -7.24 -0.93 -23.00
C ARG A 330 -6.45 -0.63 -21.74
N SER A 331 -6.25 0.63 -21.39
CA SER A 331 -5.48 1.02 -20.20
C SER A 331 -6.09 0.48 -18.89
N GLY A 332 -7.41 0.44 -18.78
CA GLY A 332 -8.10 -0.11 -17.61
C GLY A 332 -7.85 -1.61 -17.43
N GLU A 333 -7.87 -2.38 -18.52
CA GLU A 333 -7.55 -3.82 -18.51
C GLU A 333 -6.11 -4.07 -18.05
N THR A 334 -5.16 -3.33 -18.60
CA THR A 334 -3.74 -3.45 -18.25
C THR A 334 -3.50 -3.07 -16.79
N PHE A 335 -4.21 -2.07 -16.29
CA PHE A 335 -4.14 -1.66 -14.88
C PHE A 335 -4.74 -2.73 -13.95
N GLY A 336 -5.86 -3.34 -14.35
CA GLY A 336 -6.47 -4.46 -13.63
C GLY A 336 -5.54 -5.68 -13.56
N LEU A 337 -4.89 -6.03 -14.67
CA LEU A 337 -3.90 -7.10 -14.73
C LEU A 337 -2.71 -6.83 -13.79
N ARG A 338 -2.17 -5.60 -13.82
CA ARG A 338 -1.12 -5.18 -12.87
C ARG A 338 -1.54 -5.41 -11.43
N GLN A 339 -2.75 -5.01 -11.07
CA GLN A 339 -3.24 -5.13 -9.70
C GLN A 339 -3.40 -6.58 -9.28
N THR A 340 -3.89 -7.44 -10.17
CA THR A 340 -3.99 -8.88 -9.93
C THR A 340 -2.62 -9.50 -9.67
N VAL A 341 -1.63 -9.23 -10.54
CA VAL A 341 -0.27 -9.75 -10.39
C VAL A 341 0.39 -9.23 -9.10
N ASN A 342 0.26 -7.93 -8.82
CA ASN A 342 0.77 -7.35 -7.59
C ASN A 342 0.18 -8.02 -6.35
N ASN A 343 -1.15 -8.17 -6.29
CA ASN A 343 -1.83 -8.77 -5.14
C ASN A 343 -1.48 -10.25 -4.97
N ALA A 344 -1.34 -11.01 -6.05
CA ALA A 344 -0.91 -12.40 -5.98
C ALA A 344 0.47 -12.56 -5.34
N LEU A 345 1.42 -11.70 -5.72
CA LEU A 345 2.75 -11.70 -5.11
C LEU A 345 2.75 -11.19 -3.66
N ARG A 346 1.87 -10.27 -3.31
CA ARG A 346 1.69 -9.81 -1.93
C ARG A 346 1.16 -10.90 -0.98
N VAL A 347 0.40 -11.84 -1.50
CA VAL A 347 -0.05 -13.02 -0.72
C VAL A 347 1.09 -14.01 -0.53
N SER A 348 1.89 -14.26 -1.55
CA SER A 348 2.90 -15.34 -1.53
C SER A 348 4.27 -14.93 -0.97
N ALA A 349 4.73 -13.70 -1.24
CA ALA A 349 6.08 -13.30 -0.86
C ALA A 349 6.32 -13.27 0.67
N PRO A 350 5.48 -12.64 1.52
CA PRO A 350 5.74 -12.58 2.95
C PRO A 350 5.84 -13.95 3.63
N PRO A 351 4.96 -14.94 3.36
CA PRO A 351 5.13 -16.28 3.91
C PRO A 351 6.44 -16.96 3.50
N LEU A 352 6.83 -16.84 2.24
CA LEU A 352 8.09 -17.44 1.74
C LEU A 352 9.31 -16.84 2.44
N PHE A 353 9.37 -15.53 2.58
CA PHE A 353 10.43 -14.86 3.30
C PHE A 353 10.37 -15.14 4.81
N GLY A 354 9.18 -15.37 5.38
CA GLY A 354 8.98 -15.80 6.75
C GLY A 354 9.59 -17.18 7.03
N LEU A 355 9.47 -18.12 6.08
CA LEU A 355 10.15 -19.42 6.18
C LEU A 355 11.67 -19.26 6.17
N VAL A 356 12.22 -18.39 5.31
CA VAL A 356 13.65 -18.08 5.31
C VAL A 356 14.10 -17.51 6.65
N ALA A 357 13.31 -16.54 7.20
CA ALA A 357 13.59 -15.93 8.49
C ALA A 357 13.60 -16.95 9.65
N THR A 358 12.67 -17.92 9.61
CA THR A 358 12.57 -18.96 10.64
C THR A 358 13.71 -19.98 10.53
N ALA A 359 14.12 -20.33 9.30
CA ALA A 359 15.15 -21.35 9.07
C ALA A 359 16.57 -20.81 9.25
N PHE A 360 16.84 -19.57 8.84
CA PHE A 360 18.19 -19.01 8.72
C PHE A 360 18.40 -17.70 9.48
N GLY A 361 17.37 -17.20 10.19
CA GLY A 361 17.40 -15.91 10.87
C GLY A 361 17.03 -14.73 9.95
N LEU A 362 17.06 -13.52 10.51
CA LEU A 362 16.62 -12.30 9.81
C LEU A 362 17.62 -11.78 8.76
N PRO A 363 18.96 -11.81 8.95
CA PRO A 363 19.89 -11.23 7.98
C PRO A 363 19.74 -11.77 6.55
N PRO A 364 19.56 -13.08 6.30
CA PRO A 364 19.34 -13.61 4.95
C PRO A 364 18.09 -13.06 4.25
N VAL A 365 17.04 -12.68 5.00
CA VAL A 365 15.83 -12.08 4.45
C VAL A 365 16.16 -10.72 3.81
N PHE A 366 16.94 -9.89 4.49
CA PHE A 366 17.36 -8.59 3.97
C PHE A 366 18.28 -8.73 2.77
N TYR A 367 19.23 -9.68 2.78
CA TYR A 367 20.12 -9.94 1.64
C TYR A 367 19.34 -10.45 0.43
N LEU A 368 18.41 -11.39 0.63
CA LEU A 368 17.54 -11.89 -0.46
C LEU A 368 16.66 -10.77 -1.05
N SER A 369 16.12 -9.91 -0.17
CA SER A 369 15.37 -8.72 -0.61
C SER A 369 16.24 -7.76 -1.41
N ALA A 370 17.50 -7.57 -1.02
CA ALA A 370 18.45 -6.75 -1.75
C ALA A 370 18.80 -7.33 -3.14
N VAL A 371 19.01 -8.65 -3.21
CA VAL A 371 19.22 -9.36 -4.50
C VAL A 371 17.99 -9.21 -5.39
N MET A 372 16.79 -9.37 -4.83
CA MET A 372 15.54 -9.16 -5.56
C MET A 372 15.43 -7.72 -6.10
N MET A 373 15.78 -6.71 -5.30
CA MET A 373 15.83 -5.31 -5.76
C MET A 373 16.90 -5.12 -6.83
N GLY A 374 18.09 -5.68 -6.67
CA GLY A 374 19.16 -5.67 -7.67
C GLY A 374 18.71 -6.24 -9.01
N GLY A 375 18.02 -7.38 -8.98
CA GLY A 375 17.40 -8.00 -10.16
C GLY A 375 16.33 -7.09 -10.79
N GLY A 376 15.50 -6.44 -9.99
CA GLY A 376 14.53 -5.43 -10.44
C GLY A 376 15.22 -4.26 -11.16
N GLY A 377 16.33 -3.76 -10.60
CA GLY A 377 17.15 -2.73 -11.22
C GLY A 377 17.75 -3.17 -12.55
N TRP A 378 18.23 -4.40 -12.64
CA TRP A 378 18.74 -4.96 -13.90
C TRP A 378 17.65 -5.10 -14.97
N ILE A 379 16.47 -5.57 -14.59
CA ILE A 379 15.28 -5.65 -15.47
C ILE A 379 14.86 -4.25 -15.94
N ALA A 380 14.89 -3.25 -15.06
CA ALA A 380 14.45 -1.88 -15.36
C ALA A 380 15.42 -1.10 -16.26
N ARG A 381 16.67 -1.55 -16.44
CA ARG A 381 17.67 -0.83 -17.28
C ARG A 381 17.18 -0.63 -18.71
N PRO A 382 17.42 0.56 -19.31
CA PRO A 382 17.10 0.81 -20.71
C PRO A 382 17.84 -0.20 -21.59
N ARG A 383 17.08 -0.89 -22.43
CA ARG A 383 17.67 -1.70 -23.50
C ARG A 383 18.07 -0.74 -24.63
N LYS A 384 19.27 -0.91 -25.17
CA LYS A 384 19.61 -0.30 -26.44
C LYS A 384 18.54 -0.75 -27.43
N SER A 385 17.66 0.16 -27.87
CA SER A 385 16.80 -0.11 -29.02
C SER A 385 17.74 -0.56 -30.14
N ALA A 386 17.53 -1.77 -30.64
CA ALA A 386 18.07 -2.09 -31.96
C ALA A 386 17.43 -1.06 -32.89
N VAL A 387 18.21 -0.06 -33.25
CA VAL A 387 17.85 0.90 -34.30
C VAL A 387 17.64 0.04 -35.54
N VAL A 388 16.37 -0.22 -35.85
CA VAL A 388 16.01 -0.71 -37.15
C VAL A 388 16.41 0.42 -38.12
N ARG A 389 17.53 0.22 -38.82
CA ARG A 389 17.95 1.01 -39.97
C ARG A 389 17.01 0.74 -41.13
#